data_157cdf5817339c234048690a3d579d47
#
_entry.id   157cdf5817339c234048690a3d579d47
#
_cell.length_a   1.000
_cell.length_b   1.000
_cell.length_c   1.000
_cell.angle_alpha   90.00
_cell.angle_beta   90.00
_cell.angle_gamma   90.00
#
_symmetry.space_group_name_H-M   'P 1'
#
loop_
_entity.id
_entity.type
_entity.pdbx_description
1 polymer ?
#
loop_
_entity_poly.entity_id
_entity_poly.type
_entity_poly.pdbx_seq_one_letter_code
_entity_poly.pdbx_strand_id
1 'polypeptide(L)'
;MKFNYLVICATLFICSNLSSQETSAPKFGKGLFNLIGKDSSFSMNVSARMQMLGTSNWDLNNGLSNPSSSLLVRRARLKFSGFAYSPKLKYKLELGLSNRDIGKASSFTNEAPKYILDAVVKWNFSGNFVLWFGQTKLPGNRERVISSGDLQQVDRSLLNSRFNIDRDMGFQLRHHFNLTDTFIVKEMFAVSQGEGRNITTGNLGGHQYTSRVELLPFGKFASKGDYRGSDLKFEPTPKLAMGFTYDFNNDAVKNRSNQGSYMTNDTGFYSTN
;
A
#
# COMPACT_ATOMS: atom_id res chain seq x y z
N MET A 1 -52.61 -13.31 0.47
CA MET A 1 -51.56 -13.04 1.50
C MET A 1 -50.77 -14.28 1.96
N LYS A 2 -51.06 -15.49 1.52
CA LYS A 2 -50.36 -16.73 1.95
C LYS A 2 -49.18 -17.14 1.07
N PHE A 3 -49.02 -16.55 -0.12
CA PHE A 3 -47.96 -16.91 -1.07
C PHE A 3 -46.59 -16.28 -0.74
N ASN A 4 -46.58 -15.10 -0.11
CA ASN A 4 -45.35 -14.35 0.20
C ASN A 4 -44.53 -14.96 1.36
N TYR A 5 -45.18 -15.67 2.27
CA TYR A 5 -44.48 -16.33 3.39
C TYR A 5 -43.73 -17.60 2.94
N LEU A 6 -44.24 -18.29 1.93
CA LEU A 6 -43.60 -19.48 1.39
C LEU A 6 -42.30 -19.14 0.66
N VAL A 7 -42.26 -18.00 -0.04
CA VAL A 7 -41.04 -17.52 -0.73
C VAL A 7 -39.98 -17.07 0.26
N ILE A 8 -40.35 -16.39 1.36
CA ILE A 8 -39.44 -15.97 2.42
C ILE A 8 -38.86 -17.17 3.18
N CYS A 9 -39.66 -18.18 3.47
CA CYS A 9 -39.16 -19.42 4.07
C CYS A 9 -38.26 -20.22 3.13
N ALA A 10 -38.54 -20.25 1.82
CA ALA A 10 -37.68 -20.92 0.84
C ALA A 10 -36.34 -20.23 0.67
N THR A 11 -36.30 -18.90 0.69
CA THR A 11 -35.03 -18.12 0.65
C THR A 11 -34.20 -18.29 1.91
N LEU A 12 -34.81 -18.40 3.09
CA LEU A 12 -34.13 -18.70 4.34
C LEU A 12 -33.55 -20.12 4.38
N PHE A 13 -34.22 -21.10 3.74
CA PHE A 13 -33.74 -22.50 3.69
C PHE A 13 -32.58 -22.71 2.70
N ILE A 14 -32.49 -21.89 1.65
CA ILE A 14 -31.35 -21.94 0.69
C ILE A 14 -30.07 -21.39 1.32
N CYS A 15 -30.18 -20.48 2.30
CA CYS A 15 -29.01 -19.96 3.02
C CYS A 15 -28.38 -20.91 4.04
N SER A 16 -29.08 -22.01 4.41
CA SER A 16 -28.60 -22.94 5.44
C SER A 16 -27.62 -24.01 4.93
N ASN A 17 -27.34 -24.09 3.62
CA ASN A 17 -26.39 -25.04 3.05
C ASN A 17 -25.05 -24.41 2.60
N LEU A 18 -24.76 -23.22 3.08
CA LEU A 18 -23.39 -22.69 2.98
C LEU A 18 -22.51 -23.47 3.96
N SER A 19 -21.92 -24.55 3.47
CA SER A 19 -20.92 -25.31 4.21
C SER A 19 -19.86 -24.33 4.75
N SER A 20 -19.84 -24.18 6.07
CA SER A 20 -18.85 -23.37 6.78
C SER A 20 -17.46 -23.86 6.36
N GLN A 21 -16.74 -23.04 5.62
CA GLN A 21 -15.30 -23.23 5.48
C GLN A 21 -14.71 -23.10 6.88
N GLU A 22 -13.83 -24.03 7.26
CA GLU A 22 -13.14 -23.94 8.55
C GLU A 22 -12.41 -22.62 8.65
N THR A 23 -12.93 -21.71 9.44
CA THR A 23 -12.29 -20.45 9.82
C THR A 23 -11.44 -20.72 11.04
N SER A 24 -10.13 -20.90 10.88
CA SER A 24 -9.24 -20.88 12.02
C SER A 24 -9.15 -19.45 12.57
N ALA A 25 -9.48 -19.26 13.84
CA ALA A 25 -9.28 -17.97 14.51
C ALA A 25 -7.78 -17.62 14.48
N PRO A 26 -7.36 -16.52 13.87
CA PRO A 26 -5.94 -16.17 13.78
C PRO A 26 -5.42 -15.78 15.17
N LYS A 27 -4.18 -16.13 15.46
CA LYS A 27 -3.44 -15.57 16.60
C LYS A 27 -3.40 -14.05 16.47
N PHE A 28 -3.47 -13.35 17.61
CA PHE A 28 -3.41 -11.88 17.66
C PHE A 28 -2.35 -11.29 16.72
N GLY A 29 -2.73 -10.26 15.98
CA GLY A 29 -1.85 -9.58 15.02
C GLY A 29 -1.75 -10.22 13.63
N LYS A 30 -2.42 -11.35 13.36
CA LYS A 30 -2.38 -12.04 12.06
C LYS A 30 -3.59 -11.78 11.15
N GLY A 31 -4.42 -10.81 11.47
CA GLY A 31 -5.63 -10.45 10.74
C GLY A 31 -6.90 -10.81 11.49
N LEU A 32 -8.06 -10.53 10.89
CA LEU A 32 -9.38 -10.85 11.47
C LEU A 32 -9.72 -12.33 11.28
N PHE A 33 -9.51 -12.83 10.08
CA PHE A 33 -9.69 -14.26 9.76
C PHE A 33 -8.86 -14.66 8.53
N ASN A 34 -8.59 -15.96 8.43
CA ASN A 34 -7.94 -16.60 7.30
C ASN A 34 -8.87 -17.63 6.69
N LEU A 35 -9.07 -17.58 5.38
CA LEU A 35 -9.78 -18.58 4.60
C LEU A 35 -8.75 -19.34 3.75
N ILE A 36 -8.90 -20.66 3.71
CA ILE A 36 -8.09 -21.53 2.85
C ILE A 36 -9.07 -22.43 2.09
N GLY A 37 -8.96 -22.50 0.77
CA GLY A 37 -9.74 -23.40 -0.06
C GLY A 37 -9.48 -24.86 0.33
N LYS A 38 -10.47 -25.72 0.25
CA LYS A 38 -10.36 -27.16 0.62
C LYS A 38 -9.23 -27.88 -0.11
N ASP A 39 -8.99 -27.51 -1.38
CA ASP A 39 -7.92 -28.02 -2.25
C ASP A 39 -6.60 -27.28 -2.10
N SER A 40 -6.50 -26.30 -1.18
CA SER A 40 -5.35 -25.42 -0.98
C SER A 40 -4.97 -24.59 -2.21
N SER A 41 -5.84 -24.46 -3.21
CA SER A 41 -5.61 -23.66 -4.42
C SER A 41 -5.81 -22.15 -4.18
N PHE A 42 -6.39 -21.78 -3.05
CA PHE A 42 -6.74 -20.39 -2.71
C PHE A 42 -6.52 -20.13 -1.23
N SER A 43 -6.02 -18.94 -0.92
CA SER A 43 -6.02 -18.42 0.45
C SER A 43 -6.43 -16.95 0.49
N MET A 44 -7.10 -16.54 1.55
CA MET A 44 -7.44 -15.15 1.80
C MET A 44 -7.25 -14.82 3.29
N ASN A 45 -6.42 -13.84 3.56
CA ASN A 45 -6.28 -13.22 4.87
C ASN A 45 -6.98 -11.86 4.84
N VAL A 46 -7.90 -11.64 5.75
CA VAL A 46 -8.59 -10.36 5.94
C VAL A 46 -8.03 -9.68 7.18
N SER A 47 -7.64 -8.43 7.04
CA SER A 47 -7.14 -7.63 8.16
C SER A 47 -7.68 -6.21 8.11
N ALA A 48 -7.99 -5.66 9.27
CA ALA A 48 -8.39 -4.28 9.44
C ALA A 48 -7.36 -3.54 10.32
N ARG A 49 -7.24 -2.25 10.10
CA ARG A 49 -6.44 -1.36 10.94
C ARG A 49 -7.17 -0.04 11.14
N MET A 50 -7.29 0.37 12.39
CA MET A 50 -7.74 1.69 12.79
C MET A 50 -6.62 2.40 13.55
N GLN A 51 -6.45 3.68 13.31
CA GLN A 51 -5.49 4.54 13.98
C GLN A 51 -6.15 5.88 14.27
N MET A 52 -6.23 6.22 15.54
CA MET A 52 -6.69 7.52 16.01
C MET A 52 -5.49 8.45 16.20
N LEU A 53 -5.70 9.74 16.04
CA LEU A 53 -4.70 10.77 16.28
C LEU A 53 -5.34 11.91 17.09
N GLY A 54 -4.79 12.16 18.26
CA GLY A 54 -5.02 13.36 19.04
C GLY A 54 -3.84 14.32 18.88
N THR A 55 -4.11 15.59 18.65
CA THR A 55 -3.09 16.64 18.60
C THR A 55 -3.50 17.80 19.49
N SER A 56 -2.51 18.41 20.13
CA SER A 56 -2.68 19.67 20.84
C SER A 56 -1.53 20.58 20.44
N ASN A 57 -1.84 21.76 19.99
CA ASN A 57 -0.86 22.73 19.50
C ASN A 57 -0.94 23.99 20.34
N TRP A 58 0.19 24.49 20.81
CA TRP A 58 0.35 25.74 21.54
C TRP A 58 1.08 26.76 20.67
N ASP A 59 0.58 27.96 20.64
CA ASP A 59 1.28 29.10 20.03
C ASP A 59 2.18 29.74 21.08
N LEU A 60 3.48 29.65 20.87
CA LEU A 60 4.48 30.22 21.79
C LEU A 60 4.43 31.76 21.85
N ASN A 61 3.92 32.43 20.81
CA ASN A 61 3.81 33.89 20.76
C ASN A 61 2.62 34.42 21.58
N ASN A 62 1.60 33.56 21.78
CA ASN A 62 0.38 33.91 22.53
C ASN A 62 0.34 33.32 23.95
N GLY A 63 1.47 32.81 24.45
CA GLY A 63 1.57 32.06 25.69
C GLY A 63 0.96 30.65 25.56
N LEU A 64 1.14 29.83 26.58
CA LEU A 64 0.67 28.43 26.58
C LEU A 64 -0.81 28.27 27.01
N SER A 65 -1.57 29.37 27.11
CA SER A 65 -2.88 29.38 27.76
C SER A 65 -4.06 28.84 26.95
N ASN A 66 -3.95 28.81 25.63
CA ASN A 66 -5.07 28.38 24.75
C ASN A 66 -4.62 27.40 23.66
N PRO A 67 -4.44 26.11 23.98
CA PRO A 67 -4.08 25.12 22.97
C PRO A 67 -5.23 24.84 22.00
N SER A 68 -4.91 24.74 20.73
CA SER A 68 -5.85 24.16 19.76
C SER A 68 -5.72 22.64 19.77
N SER A 69 -6.84 21.95 19.99
CA SER A 69 -6.84 20.47 20.05
C SER A 69 -7.67 19.87 18.93
N SER A 70 -7.25 18.73 18.42
CA SER A 70 -8.04 17.95 17.49
C SER A 70 -7.94 16.46 17.76
N LEU A 71 -9.02 15.73 17.50
CA LEU A 71 -9.09 14.28 17.56
C LEU A 71 -9.71 13.77 16.26
N LEU A 72 -9.04 12.84 15.60
CA LEU A 72 -9.50 12.33 14.31
C LEU A 72 -9.13 10.88 14.05
N VAL A 73 -9.87 10.24 13.14
CA VAL A 73 -9.49 8.93 12.58
C VAL A 73 -8.39 9.16 11.55
N ARG A 74 -7.15 8.93 11.94
CA ARG A 74 -5.98 9.15 11.09
C ARG A 74 -5.90 8.16 9.96
N ARG A 75 -6.20 6.87 10.23
CA ARG A 75 -6.27 5.79 9.25
C ARG A 75 -7.34 4.78 9.64
N ALA A 76 -8.12 4.37 8.65
CA ALA A 76 -8.99 3.21 8.72
C ALA A 76 -8.78 2.43 7.43
N ARG A 77 -8.37 1.16 7.51
CA ARG A 77 -8.01 0.37 6.33
C ARG A 77 -8.50 -1.05 6.45
N LEU A 78 -9.01 -1.56 5.34
CA LEU A 78 -9.38 -2.95 5.17
C LEU A 78 -8.46 -3.56 4.10
N LYS A 79 -7.88 -4.73 4.41
CA LYS A 79 -6.94 -5.40 3.51
C LYS A 79 -7.30 -6.85 3.34
N PHE A 80 -7.33 -7.28 2.09
CA PHE A 80 -7.45 -8.66 1.64
C PHE A 80 -6.12 -9.05 0.99
N SER A 81 -5.59 -10.20 1.33
CA SER A 81 -4.34 -10.69 0.73
C SER A 81 -4.25 -12.20 0.83
N GLY A 82 -3.64 -12.82 -0.16
CA GLY A 82 -3.47 -14.26 -0.21
C GLY A 82 -2.82 -14.71 -1.49
N PHE A 83 -3.13 -15.93 -1.89
CA PHE A 83 -2.74 -16.48 -3.19
C PHE A 83 -3.93 -17.11 -3.90
N ALA A 84 -3.84 -17.26 -5.22
CA ALA A 84 -4.81 -17.94 -6.05
C ALA A 84 -4.08 -18.93 -6.97
N TYR A 85 -4.66 -20.11 -7.18
CA TYR A 85 -4.12 -21.25 -7.94
C TYR A 85 -2.83 -21.84 -7.35
N SER A 86 -1.89 -21.01 -6.95
CA SER A 86 -0.57 -21.44 -6.46
C SER A 86 -0.01 -20.37 -5.51
N PRO A 87 0.76 -20.73 -4.48
CA PRO A 87 1.49 -19.78 -3.63
C PRO A 87 2.45 -18.85 -4.38
N LYS A 88 2.75 -19.15 -5.66
CA LYS A 88 3.53 -18.28 -6.55
C LYS A 88 2.74 -17.09 -7.07
N LEU A 89 1.38 -17.19 -7.14
CA LEU A 89 0.50 -16.11 -7.60
C LEU A 89 -0.23 -15.49 -6.41
N LYS A 90 0.28 -14.41 -5.90
CA LYS A 90 -0.27 -13.69 -4.73
C LYS A 90 -1.04 -12.45 -5.16
N TYR A 91 -2.02 -12.06 -4.36
CA TYR A 91 -2.76 -10.83 -4.57
C TYR A 91 -2.84 -9.99 -3.29
N LYS A 92 -3.11 -8.73 -3.47
CA LYS A 92 -3.39 -7.79 -2.38
C LYS A 92 -4.39 -6.74 -2.86
N LEU A 93 -5.48 -6.57 -2.10
CA LEU A 93 -6.40 -5.46 -2.19
C LEU A 93 -6.38 -4.72 -0.85
N GLU A 94 -6.15 -3.40 -0.85
CA GLU A 94 -6.20 -2.57 0.36
C GLU A 94 -7.06 -1.34 0.10
N LEU A 95 -8.08 -1.13 0.93
CA LEU A 95 -8.97 0.01 0.87
C LEU A 95 -8.66 0.98 1.99
N GLY A 96 -8.67 2.28 1.69
CA GLY A 96 -8.63 3.36 2.65
C GLY A 96 -10.04 3.87 2.91
N LEU A 97 -10.46 3.94 4.17
CA LEU A 97 -11.82 4.27 4.59
C LEU A 97 -11.88 5.55 5.44
N SER A 98 -10.75 6.10 5.89
CA SER A 98 -10.70 7.38 6.60
C SER A 98 -10.58 8.55 5.64
N ASN A 99 -11.07 9.72 6.02
CA ASN A 99 -10.95 10.95 5.23
C ASN A 99 -9.50 11.30 4.86
N ARG A 100 -8.53 10.88 5.68
CA ARG A 100 -7.10 11.08 5.42
C ARG A 100 -6.51 10.07 4.44
N ASP A 101 -7.10 8.88 4.30
CA ASP A 101 -6.68 7.86 3.34
C ASP A 101 -7.40 8.01 1.99
N ILE A 102 -8.65 8.47 2.00
CA ILE A 102 -9.45 8.74 0.81
C ILE A 102 -8.96 10.04 0.16
N GLY A 103 -8.65 10.01 -1.12
CA GLY A 103 -8.42 11.22 -1.91
C GLY A 103 -9.73 11.81 -2.41
N LYS A 104 -9.75 13.11 -2.68
CA LYS A 104 -10.93 13.79 -3.23
C LYS A 104 -11.32 13.20 -4.60
N ALA A 105 -12.62 13.22 -4.87
CA ALA A 105 -13.17 12.98 -6.20
C ALA A 105 -12.75 14.11 -7.15
N SER A 106 -12.65 13.79 -8.42
CA SER A 106 -12.32 14.73 -9.50
C SER A 106 -12.71 14.13 -10.85
N SER A 107 -12.72 14.95 -11.90
CA SER A 107 -12.90 14.47 -13.28
C SER A 107 -11.86 13.39 -13.67
N PHE A 108 -10.64 13.46 -13.13
CA PHE A 108 -9.59 12.46 -13.37
C PHE A 108 -9.87 11.11 -12.70
N THR A 109 -10.84 11.02 -11.82
CA THR A 109 -11.24 9.79 -11.11
C THR A 109 -12.67 9.41 -11.40
N ASN A 110 -13.24 9.93 -12.49
CA ASN A 110 -14.64 9.77 -12.85
C ASN A 110 -15.58 10.11 -11.67
N GLU A 111 -15.33 11.24 -11.03
CA GLU A 111 -16.05 11.77 -9.87
C GLU A 111 -16.13 10.80 -8.67
N ALA A 112 -15.33 9.75 -8.65
CA ALA A 112 -15.26 8.80 -7.54
C ALA A 112 -14.11 9.15 -6.57
N PRO A 113 -14.30 9.01 -5.26
CA PRO A 113 -13.23 9.14 -4.29
C PRO A 113 -12.15 8.07 -4.45
N LYS A 114 -10.90 8.40 -4.10
CA LYS A 114 -9.72 7.51 -4.27
C LYS A 114 -9.56 6.54 -3.10
N TYR A 115 -10.45 5.56 -2.92
CA TYR A 115 -10.37 4.63 -1.77
C TYR A 115 -9.49 3.42 -2.02
N ILE A 116 -9.22 3.02 -3.25
CA ILE A 116 -8.30 1.91 -3.50
C ILE A 116 -6.87 2.38 -3.24
N LEU A 117 -6.23 1.78 -2.24
CA LEU A 117 -4.83 2.01 -1.96
C LEU A 117 -3.97 1.05 -2.79
N ASP A 118 -4.16 -0.24 -2.63
CA ASP A 118 -3.45 -1.25 -3.40
C ASP A 118 -4.47 -2.20 -4.05
N ALA A 119 -4.27 -2.52 -5.32
CA ALA A 119 -4.92 -3.57 -6.08
C ALA A 119 -3.85 -4.19 -6.98
N VAL A 120 -3.18 -5.24 -6.52
CA VAL A 120 -1.97 -5.77 -7.16
C VAL A 120 -1.93 -7.28 -7.13
N VAL A 121 -1.52 -7.85 -8.25
CA VAL A 121 -1.16 -9.26 -8.41
C VAL A 121 0.37 -9.36 -8.46
N LYS A 122 0.93 -10.41 -7.85
CA LYS A 122 2.36 -10.65 -7.71
C LYS A 122 2.66 -12.08 -8.11
N TRP A 123 3.37 -12.24 -9.19
CA TRP A 123 3.70 -13.53 -9.76
C TRP A 123 5.19 -13.84 -9.62
N ASN A 124 5.51 -14.84 -8.80
CA ASN A 124 6.86 -15.41 -8.77
C ASN A 124 6.99 -16.39 -9.94
N PHE A 125 7.52 -15.93 -11.04
CA PHE A 125 7.60 -16.72 -12.28
C PHE A 125 8.88 -17.56 -12.38
N SER A 126 9.97 -17.15 -11.71
CA SER A 126 11.23 -17.89 -11.76
C SER A 126 12.13 -17.55 -10.58
N GLY A 127 12.54 -18.53 -9.80
CA GLY A 127 13.50 -18.38 -8.70
C GLY A 127 13.15 -17.20 -7.77
N ASN A 128 14.01 -16.19 -7.74
CA ASN A 128 13.85 -14.97 -6.95
C ASN A 128 13.22 -13.81 -7.73
N PHE A 129 12.79 -14.04 -8.98
CA PHE A 129 12.11 -13.02 -9.80
C PHE A 129 10.63 -12.98 -9.52
N VAL A 130 10.11 -11.80 -9.23
CA VAL A 130 8.68 -11.56 -8.97
C VAL A 130 8.22 -10.39 -9.81
N LEU A 131 7.23 -10.63 -10.66
CA LEU A 131 6.53 -9.59 -11.41
C LEU A 131 5.28 -9.16 -10.63
N TRP A 132 5.13 -7.85 -10.42
CA TRP A 132 3.93 -7.25 -9.87
C TRP A 132 3.20 -6.50 -10.96
N PHE A 133 1.89 -6.62 -11.01
CA PHE A 133 1.03 -5.86 -11.91
C PHE A 133 -0.16 -5.30 -11.13
N GLY A 134 -0.46 -4.02 -11.35
CA GLY A 134 -1.57 -3.34 -10.72
C GLY A 134 -1.16 -2.08 -9.96
N GLN A 135 -2.11 -1.51 -9.25
CA GLN A 135 -1.90 -0.32 -8.44
C GLN A 135 -1.28 -0.67 -7.10
N THR A 136 -0.11 -0.15 -6.83
CA THR A 136 0.56 -0.31 -5.54
C THR A 136 1.65 0.74 -5.35
N LYS A 137 2.31 0.75 -4.18
CA LYS A 137 3.44 1.63 -3.92
C LYS A 137 4.57 1.36 -4.89
N LEU A 138 5.08 2.41 -5.52
CA LEU A 138 6.34 2.37 -6.24
C LEU A 138 7.52 2.18 -5.27
N PRO A 139 8.65 1.66 -5.74
CA PRO A 139 9.84 1.46 -4.93
C PRO A 139 10.58 2.78 -4.64
N GLY A 140 9.90 3.68 -3.93
CA GLY A 140 10.37 5.02 -3.59
C GLY A 140 11.36 5.05 -2.44
N ASN A 141 11.45 6.19 -1.75
CA ASN A 141 12.38 6.41 -0.64
C ASN A 141 12.10 5.48 0.56
N ARG A 142 13.05 5.42 1.50
CA ARG A 142 13.01 4.52 2.66
C ARG A 142 11.73 4.65 3.48
N GLU A 143 11.32 5.85 3.84
CA GLU A 143 10.11 6.05 4.64
C GLU A 143 8.85 5.66 3.88
N ARG A 144 8.86 5.77 2.55
CA ARG A 144 7.69 5.44 1.73
C ARG A 144 7.49 3.95 1.57
N VAL A 145 8.55 3.17 1.40
CA VAL A 145 8.45 1.71 1.28
C VAL A 145 8.02 1.07 2.61
N ILE A 146 8.38 1.66 3.75
CA ILE A 146 7.89 1.23 5.06
C ILE A 146 6.37 1.44 5.14
N SER A 147 5.66 0.44 5.67
CA SER A 147 4.23 0.55 5.94
C SER A 147 3.95 1.67 6.95
N SER A 148 2.84 2.38 6.76
CA SER A 148 2.41 3.38 7.76
C SER A 148 1.98 2.79 9.11
N GLY A 149 1.91 1.47 9.24
CA GLY A 149 1.71 0.78 10.51
C GLY A 149 3.01 0.40 11.21
N ASP A 150 4.14 0.54 10.52
CA ASP A 150 5.47 0.12 10.98
C ASP A 150 6.43 1.32 11.08
N LEU A 151 5.91 2.55 11.06
CA LEU A 151 6.69 3.77 11.27
C LEU A 151 7.04 3.93 12.75
N GLN A 152 8.18 4.55 13.03
CA GLN A 152 8.58 4.93 14.39
C GLN A 152 7.72 6.09 14.93
N GLN A 153 7.39 7.04 14.10
CA GLN A 153 6.55 8.19 14.40
C GLN A 153 5.15 8.03 13.79
N VAL A 154 4.18 8.81 14.28
CA VAL A 154 2.80 8.79 13.79
C VAL A 154 2.71 9.05 12.30
N ASP A 155 3.48 10.01 11.81
CA ASP A 155 3.58 10.39 10.41
C ASP A 155 5.03 10.35 9.91
N ARG A 156 5.19 10.44 8.60
CA ARG A 156 6.48 10.52 7.92
C ARG A 156 7.06 11.92 8.05
N SER A 157 8.37 12.04 7.82
CA SER A 157 9.09 13.32 7.88
C SER A 157 8.55 14.34 6.86
N LEU A 158 8.85 15.62 7.10
CA LEU A 158 8.56 16.70 6.17
C LEU A 158 9.30 16.50 4.84
N LEU A 159 10.52 15.94 4.89
CA LEU A 159 11.28 15.58 3.70
C LEU A 159 10.48 14.59 2.82
N ASN A 160 9.94 13.52 3.42
CA ASN A 160 9.11 12.56 2.69
C ASN A 160 7.81 13.20 2.18
N SER A 161 7.27 14.23 2.83
CA SER A 161 6.06 14.91 2.33
C SER A 161 6.30 15.70 1.03
N ARG A 162 7.53 16.11 0.80
CA ARG A 162 7.92 16.91 -0.38
C ARG A 162 8.54 16.05 -1.48
N PHE A 163 9.44 15.15 -1.13
CA PHE A 163 10.27 14.36 -2.05
C PHE A 163 9.90 12.89 -1.96
N ASN A 164 8.69 12.54 -2.33
CA ASN A 164 8.25 11.17 -2.39
C ASN A 164 7.43 10.88 -3.65
N ILE A 165 7.49 9.64 -4.07
CA ILE A 165 6.55 9.03 -4.98
C ILE A 165 5.62 8.10 -4.19
N ASP A 166 4.39 7.93 -4.65
CA ASP A 166 3.45 7.06 -3.97
C ASP A 166 3.01 5.89 -4.87
N ARG A 167 1.79 5.50 -4.69
CA ARG A 167 1.13 4.44 -5.44
C ARG A 167 0.79 4.91 -6.85
N ASP A 168 0.99 4.00 -7.77
CA ASP A 168 0.59 4.17 -9.15
C ASP A 168 0.18 2.84 -9.77
N MET A 169 -0.46 2.89 -10.92
CA MET A 169 -0.82 1.73 -11.74
C MET A 169 0.34 1.39 -12.68
N GLY A 170 0.78 0.12 -12.68
CA GLY A 170 1.86 -0.29 -13.56
C GLY A 170 2.42 -1.66 -13.27
N PHE A 171 3.61 -1.89 -13.77
CA PHE A 171 4.39 -3.11 -13.60
C PHE A 171 5.59 -2.85 -12.69
N GLN A 172 5.99 -3.84 -11.89
CA GLN A 172 7.22 -3.80 -11.13
C GLN A 172 7.91 -5.16 -11.22
N LEU A 173 9.13 -5.19 -11.71
CA LEU A 173 10.00 -6.36 -11.64
C LEU A 173 10.84 -6.26 -10.36
N ARG A 174 10.86 -7.32 -9.58
CA ARG A 174 11.62 -7.44 -8.34
C ARG A 174 12.46 -8.68 -8.35
N HIS A 175 13.71 -8.50 -7.97
CA HIS A 175 14.68 -9.58 -7.87
C HIS A 175 15.52 -9.40 -6.61
N HIS A 176 16.10 -10.50 -6.13
CA HIS A 176 17.11 -10.45 -5.08
C HIS A 176 18.08 -11.63 -5.23
N PHE A 177 19.31 -11.38 -4.85
CA PHE A 177 20.35 -12.40 -4.83
C PHE A 177 21.31 -12.17 -3.65
N ASN A 178 22.05 -13.22 -3.33
CA ASN A 178 23.14 -13.13 -2.36
C ASN A 178 24.44 -12.87 -3.12
N LEU A 179 25.13 -11.78 -2.80
CA LEU A 179 26.45 -11.49 -3.31
C LEU A 179 27.52 -12.32 -2.58
N THR A 180 27.31 -12.52 -1.28
CA THR A 180 28.06 -13.44 -0.41
C THR A 180 27.06 -14.16 0.49
N ASP A 181 27.53 -15.03 1.40
CA ASP A 181 26.68 -15.75 2.34
C ASP A 181 25.81 -14.82 3.22
N THR A 182 26.30 -13.62 3.47
CA THR A 182 25.58 -12.63 4.30
C THR A 182 25.10 -11.43 3.50
N PHE A 183 25.78 -11.02 2.45
CA PHE A 183 25.46 -9.81 1.71
C PHE A 183 24.34 -10.05 0.70
N ILE A 184 23.20 -9.40 0.90
CA ILE A 184 22.02 -9.51 0.03
C ILE A 184 21.83 -8.22 -0.75
N VAL A 185 21.58 -8.36 -2.04
CA VAL A 185 21.18 -7.28 -2.95
C VAL A 185 19.73 -7.50 -3.36
N LYS A 186 18.91 -6.47 -3.32
CA LYS A 186 17.54 -6.47 -3.85
C LYS A 186 17.42 -5.39 -4.91
N GLU A 187 16.87 -5.78 -6.05
CA GLU A 187 16.69 -4.92 -7.21
C GLU A 187 15.20 -4.78 -7.51
N MET A 188 14.78 -3.57 -7.81
CA MET A 188 13.39 -3.26 -8.11
C MET A 188 13.35 -2.26 -9.25
N PHE A 189 12.58 -2.58 -10.27
CA PHE A 189 12.30 -1.69 -11.38
C PHE A 189 10.80 -1.60 -11.59
N ALA A 190 10.30 -0.39 -11.84
CA ALA A 190 8.89 -0.15 -12.09
C ALA A 190 8.69 0.75 -13.31
N VAL A 191 7.65 0.44 -14.07
CA VAL A 191 7.09 1.29 -15.11
C VAL A 191 5.63 1.53 -14.74
N SER A 192 5.22 2.78 -14.61
CA SER A 192 3.87 3.15 -14.19
C SER A 192 3.33 4.34 -14.99
N GLN A 193 2.03 4.65 -14.80
CA GLN A 193 1.38 5.71 -15.55
C GLN A 193 1.97 7.11 -15.31
N GLY A 194 2.37 7.44 -14.08
CA GLY A 194 2.94 8.75 -13.73
C GLY A 194 1.95 9.71 -13.04
N GLU A 195 0.65 9.44 -13.05
CA GLU A 195 -0.37 10.32 -12.46
C GLU A 195 -0.84 9.89 -11.07
N GLY A 196 -0.35 8.75 -10.56
CA GLY A 196 -0.72 8.23 -9.26
C GLY A 196 -2.02 7.42 -9.26
N ARG A 197 -2.53 7.12 -8.08
CA ARG A 197 -3.59 6.13 -7.88
C ARG A 197 -4.98 6.58 -8.32
N ASN A 198 -5.79 5.59 -8.75
CA ASN A 198 -7.22 5.73 -9.07
C ASN A 198 -7.50 6.74 -10.19
N ILE A 199 -6.60 6.92 -11.12
CA ILE A 199 -6.80 7.76 -12.29
C ILE A 199 -7.48 6.93 -13.37
N THR A 200 -8.52 7.48 -13.98
CA THR A 200 -9.36 6.81 -14.98
C THR A 200 -9.28 7.46 -16.36
N THR A 201 -8.73 8.65 -16.46
CA THR A 201 -8.62 9.42 -17.71
C THR A 201 -7.47 8.95 -18.61
N GLY A 202 -6.74 7.91 -18.22
CA GLY A 202 -5.57 7.45 -18.94
C GLY A 202 -4.29 8.21 -18.55
N ASN A 203 -3.25 8.00 -19.33
CA ASN A 203 -1.97 8.69 -19.17
C ASN A 203 -2.06 10.07 -19.86
N LEU A 204 -1.92 11.13 -19.12
CA LEU A 204 -1.98 12.52 -19.58
C LEU A 204 -0.59 13.10 -19.89
N GLY A 205 0.45 12.50 -19.33
CA GLY A 205 1.84 12.83 -19.60
C GLY A 205 2.58 11.65 -20.24
N GLY A 206 3.81 11.41 -19.77
CA GLY A 206 4.57 10.21 -20.14
C GLY A 206 4.50 9.12 -19.07
N HIS A 207 5.30 8.09 -19.21
CA HIS A 207 5.42 7.04 -18.19
C HIS A 207 6.44 7.40 -17.11
N GLN A 208 6.21 6.89 -15.92
CA GLN A 208 7.13 7.00 -14.80
C GLN A 208 7.98 5.72 -14.69
N TYR A 209 9.28 5.90 -14.56
CA TYR A 209 10.29 4.86 -14.42
C TYR A 209 10.96 4.99 -13.07
N THR A 210 10.84 3.95 -12.24
CA THR A 210 11.42 3.96 -10.90
C THR A 210 12.36 2.77 -10.74
N SER A 211 13.61 3.03 -10.39
CA SER A 211 14.59 2.00 -10.07
C SER A 211 15.02 2.13 -8.62
N ARG A 212 15.14 1.01 -7.92
CA ARG A 212 15.62 0.95 -6.55
C ARG A 212 16.52 -0.24 -6.33
N VAL A 213 17.66 0.00 -5.66
CA VAL A 213 18.56 -1.04 -5.17
C VAL A 213 18.61 -0.97 -3.66
N GLU A 214 18.50 -2.10 -2.98
CA GLU A 214 18.70 -2.23 -1.54
C GLU A 214 19.84 -3.18 -1.24
N LEU A 215 20.71 -2.76 -0.33
CA LEU A 215 21.88 -3.50 0.11
C LEU A 215 21.74 -3.87 1.58
N LEU A 216 21.90 -5.16 1.90
CA LEU A 216 21.89 -5.70 3.25
C LEU A 216 23.23 -6.41 3.52
N PRO A 217 24.32 -5.67 3.82
CA PRO A 217 25.66 -6.26 3.93
C PRO A 217 25.82 -7.23 5.09
N PHE A 218 25.00 -7.09 6.15
CA PHE A 218 25.04 -7.95 7.33
C PHE A 218 23.87 -8.95 7.39
N GLY A 219 23.28 -9.25 6.22
CA GLY A 219 22.23 -10.24 6.07
C GLY A 219 20.83 -9.74 6.40
N LYS A 220 19.90 -10.68 6.42
CA LYS A 220 18.47 -10.40 6.66
C LYS A 220 18.23 -9.92 8.09
N PHE A 221 17.33 -8.96 8.22
CA PHE A 221 16.75 -8.59 9.51
C PHE A 221 15.69 -9.60 9.94
N ALA A 222 15.57 -9.85 11.24
CA ALA A 222 14.52 -10.67 11.78
C ALA A 222 13.15 -10.10 11.43
N SER A 223 12.23 -10.95 10.96
CA SER A 223 10.84 -10.57 10.66
C SER A 223 10.68 -9.38 9.72
N LYS A 224 11.60 -9.20 8.76
CA LYS A 224 11.63 -8.06 7.83
C LYS A 224 11.83 -6.72 8.55
N GLY A 225 12.70 -6.67 9.54
CA GLY A 225 13.03 -5.47 10.29
C GLY A 225 13.58 -4.32 9.43
N ASP A 226 14.16 -4.65 8.27
CA ASP A 226 14.55 -3.69 7.24
C ASP A 226 13.40 -2.83 6.69
N TYR A 227 12.14 -3.22 6.90
CA TYR A 227 10.92 -2.46 6.55
C TYR A 227 10.13 -2.00 7.78
N ARG A 228 10.79 -1.82 8.93
CA ARG A 228 10.21 -1.26 10.14
C ARG A 228 10.95 0.00 10.57
N GLY A 229 10.27 0.87 11.29
CA GLY A 229 10.84 2.11 11.82
C GLY A 229 11.65 1.94 13.08
N SER A 230 11.64 0.75 13.70
CA SER A 230 12.34 0.44 14.95
C SER A 230 12.69 -1.04 15.03
N ASP A 231 13.70 -1.35 15.84
CA ASP A 231 14.10 -2.74 16.11
C ASP A 231 13.22 -3.38 17.20
N LEU A 232 12.03 -3.84 16.81
CA LEU A 232 11.09 -4.52 17.71
C LEU A 232 11.43 -6.00 17.94
N LYS A 233 12.48 -6.51 17.32
CA LYS A 233 12.90 -7.92 17.42
C LYS A 233 14.19 -8.10 18.17
N PHE A 234 14.81 -6.99 18.57
CA PHE A 234 16.07 -6.99 19.30
C PHE A 234 17.13 -7.80 18.57
N GLU A 235 17.57 -7.27 17.42
CA GLU A 235 18.60 -7.92 16.60
C GLU A 235 19.85 -8.18 17.43
N PRO A 236 20.31 -9.43 17.57
CA PRO A 236 21.44 -9.77 18.44
C PRO A 236 22.78 -9.25 17.90
N THR A 237 22.83 -8.91 16.63
CA THR A 237 24.00 -8.35 15.95
C THR A 237 23.61 -7.13 15.14
N PRO A 238 24.51 -6.17 14.98
CA PRO A 238 24.23 -4.99 14.14
C PRO A 238 23.78 -5.38 12.74
N LYS A 239 22.75 -4.72 12.22
CA LYS A 239 22.23 -4.88 10.87
C LYS A 239 22.24 -3.54 10.15
N LEU A 240 22.43 -3.57 8.85
CA LEU A 240 22.44 -2.38 7.99
C LEU A 240 21.57 -2.63 6.76
N ALA A 241 20.71 -1.65 6.44
CA ALA A 241 19.97 -1.61 5.19
C ALA A 241 20.20 -0.25 4.54
N MET A 242 20.75 -0.26 3.36
CA MET A 242 20.92 0.92 2.51
C MET A 242 19.99 0.81 1.31
N GLY A 243 19.44 1.93 0.84
CA GLY A 243 18.57 1.92 -0.32
C GLY A 243 18.82 3.15 -1.18
N PHE A 244 18.99 2.93 -2.47
CA PHE A 244 19.17 3.97 -3.49
C PHE A 244 17.98 3.91 -4.44
N THR A 245 17.36 5.04 -4.70
CA THR A 245 16.22 5.15 -5.61
C THR A 245 16.49 6.22 -6.64
N TYR A 246 16.26 5.88 -7.90
CA TYR A 246 16.20 6.83 -9.01
C TYR A 246 14.77 6.78 -9.56
N ASP A 247 14.18 7.95 -9.79
CA ASP A 247 12.83 8.09 -10.33
C ASP A 247 12.80 9.16 -11.41
N PHE A 248 12.22 8.81 -12.54
CA PHE A 248 12.04 9.70 -13.67
C PHE A 248 10.60 9.58 -14.16
N ASN A 249 9.84 10.65 -14.05
CA ASN A 249 8.48 10.74 -14.58
C ASN A 249 8.52 11.60 -15.83
N ASN A 250 8.51 10.95 -17.00
CA ASN A 250 8.57 11.62 -18.29
C ASN A 250 7.32 12.47 -18.49
N ASP A 251 7.49 13.71 -18.95
CA ASP A 251 6.37 14.64 -19.19
C ASP A 251 5.38 14.71 -18.02
N ALA A 252 5.90 14.82 -16.81
CA ALA A 252 5.07 14.82 -15.60
C ALA A 252 4.07 15.99 -15.63
N VAL A 253 2.79 15.69 -15.52
CA VAL A 253 1.69 16.67 -15.50
C VAL A 253 1.30 17.13 -14.10
N LYS A 254 2.02 16.67 -13.07
CA LYS A 254 1.84 17.07 -11.69
C LYS A 254 3.10 17.69 -11.11
N ASN A 255 2.93 18.64 -10.22
CA ASN A 255 4.01 19.46 -9.67
C ASN A 255 4.95 18.72 -8.68
N ARG A 256 4.70 17.44 -8.40
CA ARG A 256 5.55 16.57 -7.56
C ARG A 256 5.55 15.13 -8.10
N SER A 257 6.06 14.93 -9.31
CA SER A 257 6.04 13.65 -10.01
C SER A 257 4.60 13.07 -10.09
N ASN A 258 4.30 11.90 -9.55
CA ASN A 258 2.96 11.33 -9.52
C ASN A 258 2.08 11.83 -8.37
N GLN A 259 2.51 12.87 -7.67
CA GLN A 259 1.83 13.48 -6.52
C GLN A 259 1.57 14.97 -6.76
N GLY A 260 0.79 15.57 -5.86
CA GLY A 260 0.47 17.01 -5.92
C GLY A 260 -0.72 17.32 -6.82
N SER A 261 -0.76 18.56 -7.29
CA SER A 261 -1.82 19.08 -8.16
C SER A 261 -1.42 18.96 -9.61
N TYR A 262 -2.39 18.79 -10.48
CA TYR A 262 -2.17 18.89 -11.93
C TYR A 262 -1.73 20.31 -12.29
N MET A 263 -0.80 20.40 -13.21
CA MET A 263 -0.35 21.67 -13.79
C MET A 263 -1.21 21.94 -15.01
N THR A 264 -2.06 22.96 -14.89
CA THR A 264 -3.02 23.36 -15.93
C THR A 264 -2.90 24.85 -16.18
N ASN A 265 -3.14 25.27 -17.42
CA ASN A 265 -3.34 26.65 -17.84
C ASN A 265 -4.61 26.74 -18.74
N ASP A 266 -4.88 27.90 -19.29
CA ASP A 266 -6.07 28.15 -20.14
C ASP A 266 -6.08 27.32 -21.43
N THR A 267 -4.95 26.77 -21.83
CA THR A 267 -4.78 25.95 -23.04
C THR A 267 -4.75 24.44 -22.76
N GLY A 268 -4.75 24.01 -21.50
CA GLY A 268 -4.75 22.61 -21.10
C GLY A 268 -3.67 22.25 -20.08
N PHE A 269 -3.15 21.03 -20.16
CA PHE A 269 -2.05 20.56 -19.31
C PHE A 269 -0.70 21.00 -19.85
N TYR A 270 0.22 21.33 -18.96
CA TYR A 270 1.62 21.44 -19.29
C TYR A 270 2.44 20.47 -18.42
N SER A 271 3.54 19.98 -18.96
CA SER A 271 4.45 19.04 -18.31
C SER A 271 5.76 19.69 -17.91
N THR A 272 6.44 19.04 -16.97
CA THR A 272 7.84 19.34 -16.66
C THR A 272 8.71 18.22 -17.21
N ASN A 273 9.70 18.55 -17.96
CA ASN A 273 10.75 17.62 -18.41
C ASN A 273 11.87 17.59 -17.37
#